data_9db09f5be37f7d4070c11e5ca2b69c7c
#
_entry.id   9db09f5be37f7d4070c11e5ca2b69c7c
#
_cell.length_a   1.000
_cell.length_b   1.000
_cell.length_c   1.000
_cell.angle_alpha   90.00
_cell.angle_beta   90.00
_cell.angle_gamma   90.00
#
_symmetry.space_group_name_H-M   'P 1'
#
loop_
_entity.id
_entity.type
_entity.pdbx_description
1 polymer ?
#
loop_
_entity_poly.entity_id
_entity_poly.type
_entity_poly.pdbx_seq_one_letter_code
_entity_poly.pdbx_strand_id
1 'polypeptide(L)'
;MKMKSVVTYRATASCPTHARTEIPVRDLEVVIDEPLERGGTNLGPTPTEAAMTALIACTNVIGHKNAHRLGVDLGEITIDAACQFDRRGVLMQEEIDVPFPAITLTVNCTTSASQEELTLVGVETAKYCAIAKLFEAAGTDLTVNWKKKT
;
A
#
# COMPACT_ATOMS: atom_id res chain seq x y z
N MET A 1 13.79 -25.33 13.71
CA MET A 1 12.55 -25.58 12.92
C MET A 1 12.59 -24.76 11.65
N LYS A 2 12.45 -25.40 10.50
CA LYS A 2 12.52 -24.71 9.22
C LYS A 2 11.22 -23.90 9.03
N MET A 3 11.32 -22.60 8.87
CA MET A 3 10.18 -21.70 8.65
C MET A 3 9.54 -22.04 7.28
N LYS A 4 8.21 -22.14 7.26
CA LYS A 4 7.49 -22.32 5.98
C LYS A 4 7.60 -21.03 5.16
N SER A 5 8.04 -21.15 3.92
CA SER A 5 8.17 -20.02 3.00
C SER A 5 6.82 -19.54 2.45
N VAL A 6 5.85 -20.43 2.34
CA VAL A 6 4.49 -20.10 1.91
C VAL A 6 3.53 -20.28 3.08
N VAL A 7 2.76 -19.26 3.37
CA VAL A 7 1.74 -19.27 4.42
C VAL A 7 0.36 -19.03 3.83
N THR A 8 -0.67 -19.47 4.53
CA THR A 8 -2.07 -19.26 4.13
C THR A 8 -2.73 -18.33 5.12
N TYR A 9 -3.22 -17.20 4.66
CA TYR A 9 -4.12 -16.35 5.43
C TYR A 9 -5.57 -16.81 5.22
N ARG A 10 -6.35 -16.80 6.28
CA ARG A 10 -7.77 -17.16 6.23
C ARG A 10 -8.57 -16.09 6.96
N ALA A 11 -9.70 -15.75 6.40
CA ALA A 11 -10.66 -14.85 7.03
C ALA A 11 -12.07 -15.24 6.60
N THR A 12 -13.04 -15.00 7.46
CA THR A 12 -14.45 -15.08 7.13
C THR A 12 -15.08 -13.73 7.43
N ALA A 13 -15.42 -13.02 6.38
CA ALA A 13 -16.00 -11.69 6.46
C ALA A 13 -17.51 -11.75 6.65
N SER A 14 -18.07 -10.77 7.35
CA SER A 14 -19.49 -10.47 7.32
C SER A 14 -19.75 -9.22 6.49
N CYS A 15 -20.89 -9.20 5.82
CA CYS A 15 -21.31 -8.11 4.93
C CYS A 15 -22.65 -7.58 5.41
N PRO A 16 -22.68 -6.74 6.46
CA PRO A 16 -23.93 -6.27 7.06
C PRO A 16 -24.73 -5.34 6.14
N THR A 17 -24.07 -4.70 5.18
CA THR A 17 -24.75 -3.94 4.12
C THR A 17 -24.14 -4.28 2.76
N HIS A 18 -24.73 -3.79 1.69
CA HIS A 18 -24.17 -3.96 0.33
C HIS A 18 -22.82 -3.25 0.13
N ALA A 19 -22.47 -2.33 1.02
CA ALA A 19 -21.26 -1.53 0.93
C ALA A 19 -20.24 -1.86 2.04
N ARG A 20 -20.71 -2.20 3.25
CA ARG A 20 -19.83 -2.44 4.39
C ARG A 20 -19.45 -3.91 4.52
N THR A 21 -18.17 -4.15 4.67
CA THR A 21 -17.60 -5.47 4.93
C THR A 21 -16.75 -5.40 6.20
N GLU A 22 -17.01 -6.31 7.12
CA GLU A 22 -16.28 -6.45 8.39
C GLU A 22 -15.45 -7.73 8.32
N ILE A 23 -14.13 -7.59 8.44
CA ILE A 23 -13.19 -8.67 8.17
C ILE A 23 -12.31 -8.87 9.41
N PRO A 24 -12.48 -9.98 10.15
CA PRO A 24 -11.59 -10.30 11.26
C PRO A 24 -10.22 -10.70 10.71
N VAL A 25 -9.17 -10.10 11.26
CA VAL A 25 -7.78 -10.40 10.95
C VAL A 25 -7.04 -10.61 12.26
N ARG A 26 -6.74 -11.86 12.62
CA ARG A 26 -6.22 -12.25 13.93
C ARG A 26 -7.19 -11.82 15.05
N ASP A 27 -6.73 -10.99 15.99
CA ASP A 27 -7.52 -10.39 17.08
C ASP A 27 -8.00 -8.96 16.74
N LEU A 28 -7.91 -8.56 15.47
CA LEU A 28 -8.30 -7.24 14.96
C LEU A 28 -9.48 -7.37 14.01
N GLU A 29 -10.15 -6.26 13.79
CA GLU A 29 -11.19 -6.14 12.77
C GLU A 29 -10.83 -5.04 11.78
N VAL A 30 -10.97 -5.36 10.49
CA VAL A 30 -10.84 -4.40 9.40
C VAL A 30 -12.23 -4.11 8.87
N VAL A 31 -12.58 -2.84 8.81
CA VAL A 31 -13.85 -2.39 8.23
C VAL A 31 -13.56 -1.70 6.91
N ILE A 32 -14.16 -2.20 5.84
CA ILE A 32 -14.14 -1.59 4.51
C ILE A 32 -15.58 -1.17 4.20
N ASP A 33 -15.77 0.04 3.68
CA ASP A 33 -17.08 0.63 3.48
C ASP A 33 -17.09 1.56 2.26
N GLU A 34 -18.15 2.26 2.06
CA GLU A 34 -18.29 3.35 1.10
C GLU A 34 -18.69 4.63 1.84
N PRO A 35 -18.42 5.82 1.29
CA PRO A 35 -18.93 7.06 1.87
C PRO A 35 -20.44 7.16 1.75
N LEU A 36 -21.05 8.03 2.52
CA LEU A 36 -22.50 8.20 2.59
C LEU A 36 -23.13 8.50 1.21
N GLU A 37 -22.47 9.34 0.42
CA GLU A 37 -22.93 9.73 -0.91
C GLU A 37 -22.91 8.58 -1.94
N ARG A 38 -22.26 7.48 -1.62
CA ARG A 38 -22.26 6.25 -2.43
C ARG A 38 -23.02 5.10 -1.77
N GLY A 39 -23.85 5.42 -0.79
CA GLY A 39 -24.70 4.44 -0.13
C GLY A 39 -24.06 3.63 0.98
N GLY A 40 -22.88 4.03 1.43
CA GLY A 40 -22.20 3.45 2.57
C GLY A 40 -22.53 4.11 3.89
N THR A 41 -21.86 3.70 4.95
CA THR A 41 -21.98 4.27 6.30
C THR A 41 -20.72 5.01 6.77
N ASN A 42 -19.72 5.10 5.89
CA ASN A 42 -18.45 5.81 6.11
C ASN A 42 -17.70 5.35 7.38
N LEU A 43 -17.72 4.05 7.65
CA LEU A 43 -17.02 3.46 8.80
C LEU A 43 -15.64 2.91 8.46
N GLY A 44 -15.24 2.96 7.20
CA GLY A 44 -13.93 2.53 6.73
C GLY A 44 -13.62 3.06 5.34
N PRO A 45 -12.39 2.89 4.86
CA PRO A 45 -12.03 3.26 3.50
C PRO A 45 -12.76 2.39 2.49
N THR A 46 -12.81 2.86 1.24
CA THR A 46 -13.28 2.04 0.13
C THR A 46 -12.26 0.93 -0.17
N PRO A 47 -12.65 -0.15 -0.87
CA PRO A 47 -11.71 -1.21 -1.24
C PRO A 47 -10.50 -0.70 -2.02
N THR A 48 -10.69 0.25 -2.92
CA THR A 48 -9.61 0.83 -3.73
C THR A 48 -8.68 1.74 -2.92
N GLU A 49 -9.23 2.52 -1.99
CA GLU A 49 -8.44 3.28 -1.02
C GLU A 49 -7.65 2.35 -0.09
N ALA A 50 -8.25 1.25 0.35
CA ALA A 50 -7.58 0.26 1.18
C ALA A 50 -6.37 -0.37 0.47
N ALA A 51 -6.47 -0.63 -0.84
CA ALA A 51 -5.35 -1.12 -1.65
C ALA A 51 -4.19 -0.11 -1.68
N MET A 52 -4.49 1.18 -1.86
CA MET A 52 -3.48 2.24 -1.78
C MET A 52 -2.83 2.32 -0.39
N THR A 53 -3.62 2.26 0.67
CA THR A 53 -3.09 2.30 2.04
C THR A 53 -2.19 1.11 2.34
N ALA A 54 -2.51 -0.06 1.81
CA ALA A 54 -1.67 -1.25 1.94
C ALA A 54 -0.29 -1.04 1.29
N LEU A 55 -0.24 -0.42 0.12
CA LEU A 55 1.01 -0.08 -0.56
C LEU A 55 1.86 0.89 0.26
N ILE A 56 1.25 1.95 0.79
CA ILE A 56 1.94 2.94 1.65
C ILE A 56 2.52 2.24 2.88
N ALA A 57 1.72 1.44 3.57
CA ALA A 57 2.13 0.72 4.78
C ALA A 57 3.24 -0.30 4.48
N CYS A 58 3.16 -1.04 3.38
CA CYS A 58 4.18 -1.99 2.97
C CYS A 58 5.50 -1.27 2.65
N THR A 59 5.44 -0.13 1.99
CA THR A 59 6.62 0.71 1.70
C THR A 59 7.32 1.13 2.99
N ASN A 60 6.56 1.54 4.01
CA ASN A 60 7.10 1.88 5.32
C ASN A 60 7.78 0.67 5.99
N VAL A 61 7.09 -0.46 6.10
CA VAL A 61 7.60 -1.65 6.80
C VAL A 61 8.85 -2.21 6.11
N ILE A 62 8.79 -2.40 4.80
CA ILE A 62 9.90 -2.98 4.03
C ILE A 62 11.05 -1.99 3.90
N GLY A 63 10.74 -0.69 3.79
CA GLY A 63 11.75 0.37 3.82
C GLY A 63 12.57 0.35 5.10
N HIS A 64 11.94 0.29 6.27
CA HIS A 64 12.65 0.20 7.55
C HIS A 64 13.46 -1.09 7.70
N LYS A 65 12.94 -2.23 7.23
CA LYS A 65 13.69 -3.50 7.24
C LYS A 65 14.97 -3.41 6.40
N ASN A 66 14.88 -2.82 5.21
CA ASN A 66 16.04 -2.64 4.34
C ASN A 66 17.02 -1.60 4.89
N ALA A 67 16.52 -0.49 5.41
CA ALA A 67 17.37 0.52 6.06
C ALA A 67 18.15 -0.07 7.22
N HIS A 68 17.48 -0.85 8.08
CA HIS A 68 18.14 -1.55 9.18
C HIS A 68 19.24 -2.51 8.67
N ARG A 69 18.94 -3.31 7.65
CA ARG A 69 19.91 -4.24 7.03
C ARG A 69 21.11 -3.52 6.44
N LEU A 70 20.92 -2.32 5.90
CA LEU A 70 21.97 -1.52 5.27
C LEU A 70 22.69 -0.58 6.25
N GLY A 71 22.26 -0.51 7.50
CA GLY A 71 22.82 0.39 8.50
C GLY A 71 22.48 1.86 8.26
N VAL A 72 21.34 2.13 7.61
CA VAL A 72 20.86 3.48 7.29
C VAL A 72 19.78 3.89 8.28
N ASP A 73 19.91 5.05 8.90
CA ASP A 73 18.87 5.65 9.73
C ASP A 73 17.97 6.52 8.86
N LEU A 74 16.70 6.15 8.76
CA LEU A 74 15.70 6.92 8.00
C LEU A 74 15.17 8.14 8.76
N GLY A 75 15.35 8.17 10.09
CA GLY A 75 14.75 9.21 10.92
C GLY A 75 13.23 9.17 10.89
N GLU A 76 12.60 10.33 10.99
CA GLU A 76 11.16 10.45 10.81
C GLU A 76 10.82 10.44 9.33
N ILE A 77 9.83 9.64 8.94
CA ILE A 77 9.37 9.61 7.54
C ILE A 77 7.90 9.96 7.43
N THR A 78 7.59 10.60 6.33
CA THR A 78 6.23 10.76 5.82
C THR A 78 6.17 10.23 4.40
N ILE A 79 5.03 9.73 3.98
CA ILE A 79 4.84 9.22 2.61
C ILE A 79 3.66 9.93 1.98
N ASP A 80 3.93 10.68 0.93
CA ASP A 80 2.91 11.26 0.07
C ASP A 80 2.57 10.27 -1.05
N ALA A 81 1.30 10.10 -1.33
CA ALA A 81 0.84 9.20 -2.37
C ALA A 81 -0.07 9.94 -3.35
N ALA A 82 0.20 9.78 -4.64
CA ALA A 82 -0.68 10.16 -5.72
C ALA A 82 -1.05 8.88 -6.49
N CYS A 83 -2.29 8.45 -6.36
CA CYS A 83 -2.79 7.21 -6.92
C CYS A 83 -3.85 7.53 -7.97
N GLN A 84 -3.57 7.25 -9.24
CA GLN A 84 -4.57 7.32 -10.29
C GLN A 84 -5.42 6.05 -10.27
N PHE A 85 -6.71 6.24 -10.39
CA PHE A 85 -7.66 5.15 -10.43
C PHE A 85 -8.70 5.38 -11.53
N ASP A 86 -8.81 4.42 -12.46
CA ASP A 86 -9.82 4.45 -13.49
C ASP A 86 -11.11 3.80 -12.98
N ARG A 87 -12.05 4.64 -12.60
CA ARG A 87 -13.29 4.20 -11.96
C ARG A 87 -14.36 3.66 -12.90
N ARG A 88 -14.13 3.70 -14.22
CA ARG A 88 -15.14 3.24 -15.20
C ARG A 88 -15.52 1.78 -14.98
N GLY A 89 -14.56 0.95 -14.55
CA GLY A 89 -14.80 -0.45 -14.21
C GLY A 89 -15.78 -0.63 -13.05
N VAL A 90 -15.52 0.01 -11.91
CA VAL A 90 -16.37 -0.09 -10.72
C VAL A 90 -17.73 0.60 -10.90
N LEU A 91 -17.85 1.50 -11.88
CA LEU A 91 -19.12 2.12 -12.29
C LEU A 91 -19.86 1.29 -13.33
N MET A 92 -19.36 0.10 -13.68
CA MET A 92 -19.96 -0.81 -14.67
C MET A 92 -20.11 -0.19 -16.06
N GLN A 93 -19.25 0.76 -16.42
CA GLN A 93 -19.28 1.45 -17.70
C GLN A 93 -18.44 0.75 -18.76
N GLU A 94 -17.29 0.21 -18.35
CA GLU A 94 -16.32 -0.42 -19.25
C GLU A 94 -15.43 -1.39 -18.46
N GLU A 95 -15.03 -2.50 -19.07
CA GLU A 95 -14.00 -3.38 -18.51
C GLU A 95 -12.63 -2.68 -18.61
N ILE A 96 -11.96 -2.54 -17.48
CA ILE A 96 -10.66 -1.87 -17.39
C ILE A 96 -9.60 -2.88 -16.97
N ASP A 97 -8.61 -3.13 -17.82
CA ASP A 97 -7.55 -4.11 -17.57
C ASP A 97 -6.56 -3.63 -16.51
N VAL A 98 -6.27 -2.32 -16.46
CA VAL A 98 -5.33 -1.71 -15.51
C VAL A 98 -6.05 -0.63 -14.71
N PRO A 99 -6.78 -1.01 -13.63
CA PRO A 99 -7.58 -0.04 -12.87
C PRO A 99 -6.76 1.06 -12.18
N PHE A 100 -5.51 0.77 -11.83
CA PHE A 100 -4.57 1.74 -11.26
C PHE A 100 -3.46 2.02 -12.30
N PRO A 101 -3.66 2.96 -13.25
CA PRO A 101 -2.69 3.16 -14.32
C PRO A 101 -1.36 3.69 -13.84
N ALA A 102 -1.33 4.58 -12.85
CA ALA A 102 -0.08 5.12 -12.29
C ALA A 102 -0.22 5.41 -10.80
N ILE A 103 0.83 5.15 -10.06
CA ILE A 103 0.96 5.50 -8.64
C ILE A 103 2.34 6.11 -8.43
N THR A 104 2.39 7.25 -7.75
CA THR A 104 3.64 7.86 -7.30
C THR A 104 3.62 7.97 -5.78
N LEU A 105 4.62 7.38 -5.13
CA LEU A 105 4.89 7.57 -3.71
C LEU A 105 6.14 8.43 -3.56
N THR A 106 6.11 9.34 -2.61
CA THR A 106 7.29 10.12 -2.20
C THR A 106 7.52 9.90 -0.71
N VAL A 107 8.61 9.21 -0.39
CA VAL A 107 9.05 8.97 0.98
C VAL A 107 9.97 10.10 1.38
N ASN A 108 9.52 10.95 2.29
CA ASN A 108 10.29 12.09 2.80
C ASN A 108 10.95 11.69 4.12
N CYS A 109 12.26 11.74 4.17
CA CYS A 109 13.05 11.31 5.32
C CYS A 109 13.74 12.50 5.99
N THR A 110 13.43 12.75 7.26
CA THR A 110 14.15 13.71 8.10
C THR A 110 15.28 12.98 8.80
N THR A 111 16.46 12.96 8.16
CA THR A 111 17.56 12.07 8.53
C THR A 111 18.91 12.70 8.28
N SER A 112 19.93 12.20 9.00
CA SER A 112 21.34 12.50 8.73
C SER A 112 21.92 11.68 7.56
N ALA A 113 21.23 10.62 7.11
CA ALA A 113 21.66 9.83 5.97
C ALA A 113 21.78 10.67 4.69
N SER A 114 22.63 10.25 3.77
CA SER A 114 22.78 10.90 2.48
C SER A 114 21.64 10.54 1.52
N GLN A 115 21.45 11.34 0.49
CA GLN A 115 20.50 11.03 -0.56
C GLN A 115 20.85 9.71 -1.28
N GLU A 116 22.15 9.41 -1.42
CA GLU A 116 22.62 8.15 -2.03
C GLU A 116 22.21 6.94 -1.20
N GLU A 117 22.35 7.03 0.12
CA GLU A 117 21.91 5.98 1.05
C GLU A 117 20.41 5.76 0.98
N LEU A 118 19.62 6.84 0.93
CA LEU A 118 18.17 6.74 0.78
C LEU A 118 17.76 6.12 -0.56
N THR A 119 18.44 6.47 -1.63
CA THR A 119 18.21 5.89 -2.96
C THR A 119 18.48 4.39 -2.95
N LEU A 120 19.55 3.95 -2.28
CA LEU A 120 19.87 2.53 -2.13
C LEU A 120 18.79 1.79 -1.33
N VAL A 121 18.31 2.37 -0.23
CA VAL A 121 17.17 1.82 0.52
C VAL A 121 15.95 1.65 -0.39
N GLY A 122 15.66 2.64 -1.23
CA GLY A 122 14.56 2.59 -2.19
C GLY A 122 14.71 1.45 -3.20
N VAL A 123 15.88 1.29 -3.79
CA VAL A 123 16.18 0.21 -4.74
C VAL A 123 15.99 -1.17 -4.09
N GLU A 124 16.50 -1.35 -2.89
CA GLU A 124 16.36 -2.61 -2.15
C GLU A 124 14.90 -2.86 -1.73
N THR A 125 14.18 -1.82 -1.31
CA THR A 125 12.77 -1.92 -0.93
C THR A 125 11.90 -2.40 -2.10
N ALA A 126 12.15 -1.89 -3.30
CA ALA A 126 11.42 -2.30 -4.52
C ALA A 126 11.53 -3.80 -4.80
N LYS A 127 12.64 -4.44 -4.41
CA LYS A 127 12.85 -5.88 -4.61
C LYS A 127 11.97 -6.75 -3.69
N TYR A 128 11.57 -6.24 -2.53
CA TYR A 128 10.96 -7.03 -1.46
C TYR A 128 9.55 -6.57 -1.06
N CYS A 129 9.07 -5.42 -1.54
CA CYS A 129 7.74 -4.95 -1.23
C CYS A 129 6.68 -5.77 -1.98
N ALA A 130 5.98 -6.65 -1.26
CA ALA A 130 5.00 -7.56 -1.85
C ALA A 130 3.84 -6.80 -2.51
N ILE A 131 3.39 -5.71 -1.90
CA ILE A 131 2.26 -4.93 -2.44
C ILE A 131 2.69 -4.13 -3.69
N ALA A 132 3.91 -3.59 -3.71
CA ALA A 132 4.45 -2.94 -4.90
C ALA A 132 4.51 -3.93 -6.08
N LYS A 133 4.98 -5.15 -5.83
CA LYS A 133 5.02 -6.22 -6.84
C LYS A 133 3.63 -6.58 -7.36
N LEU A 134 2.62 -6.56 -6.48
CA LEU A 134 1.24 -6.82 -6.85
C LEU A 134 0.72 -5.76 -7.84
N PHE A 135 0.96 -4.48 -7.57
CA PHE A 135 0.58 -3.39 -8.47
C PHE A 135 1.33 -3.42 -9.79
N GLU A 136 2.64 -3.63 -9.75
CA GLU A 136 3.47 -3.72 -10.96
C GLU A 136 3.04 -4.91 -11.85
N ALA A 137 2.77 -6.07 -11.26
CA ALA A 137 2.28 -7.24 -11.98
C ALA A 137 0.92 -7.00 -12.64
N ALA A 138 0.09 -6.13 -12.07
CA ALA A 138 -1.20 -5.72 -12.64
C ALA A 138 -1.07 -4.68 -13.77
N GLY A 139 0.13 -4.18 -14.04
CA GLY A 139 0.39 -3.21 -15.09
C GLY A 139 0.46 -1.75 -14.64
N THR A 140 0.43 -1.48 -13.33
CA THR A 140 0.57 -0.14 -12.78
C THR A 140 1.96 0.43 -13.03
N ASP A 141 2.04 1.66 -13.55
CA ASP A 141 3.29 2.43 -13.58
C ASP A 141 3.54 2.99 -12.17
N LEU A 142 4.38 2.29 -11.42
CA LEU A 142 4.68 2.63 -10.03
C LEU A 142 6.04 3.33 -9.92
N THR A 143 6.03 4.54 -9.38
CA THR A 143 7.24 5.30 -9.04
C THR A 143 7.29 5.53 -7.53
N VAL A 144 8.40 5.20 -6.90
CA VAL A 144 8.65 5.45 -5.49
C VAL A 144 9.92 6.27 -5.34
N ASN A 145 9.77 7.51 -4.89
CA ASN A 145 10.88 8.43 -4.68
C ASN A 145 11.24 8.50 -3.21
N TRP A 146 12.50 8.30 -2.90
CA TRP A 146 13.04 8.45 -1.54
C TRP A 146 13.83 9.75 -1.49
N LYS A 147 13.38 10.68 -0.65
CA LYS A 147 13.93 12.04 -0.59
C LYS A 147 14.38 12.40 0.81
N LYS A 148 15.55 13.00 0.88
CA LYS A 148 15.99 13.66 2.10
C LYS A 148 15.22 14.97 2.26
N LYS A 149 14.59 15.13 3.40
CA LYS A 149 13.93 16.37 3.80
C LYS A 149 14.92 17.22 4.56
N THR A 150 15.11 18.43 4.10
CA THR A 150 15.98 19.42 4.76
C THR A 150 15.27 20.14 5.89
#